data_945a942a798a8c31f3d2c814da5c155c
#
_entry.id   945a942a798a8c31f3d2c814da5c155c
#
_cell.length_a   1.000
_cell.length_b   1.000
_cell.length_c   1.000
_cell.angle_alpha   90.00
_cell.angle_beta   90.00
_cell.angle_gamma   90.00
#
_symmetry.space_group_name_H-M   'P 1'
#
loop_
_entity.id
_entity.type
_entity.pdbx_description
1 polymer ?
#
loop_
_entity_poly.entity_id
_entity_poly.type
_entity_poly.pdbx_seq_one_letter_code
_entity_poly.pdbx_strand_id
1 'polypeptide(L)'
;MIKKLILFSFIMTTFSSSLNSNDFPTLARSEFVFACMSSNQSNRDFMAKCSCAIDEIAKRIKYEEYAQAEAIARLWEGASPREEAFKSVGLSKERMDKLFRAQAASELECF
;
A
#
# COMPACT_ATOMS: atom_id res chain seq x y z
N MET A 1 -34.60 46.67 -20.00
CA MET A 1 -35.02 45.30 -19.70
C MET A 1 -33.91 44.24 -19.91
N ILE A 2 -32.71 44.65 -20.20
CA ILE A 2 -31.55 43.74 -20.44
C ILE A 2 -30.65 43.60 -19.20
N LYS A 3 -30.97 44.31 -18.13
CA LYS A 3 -30.13 44.32 -16.90
C LYS A 3 -30.39 43.24 -15.89
N LYS A 4 -31.29 42.29 -16.12
CA LYS A 4 -31.63 41.21 -15.17
C LYS A 4 -31.20 39.81 -15.60
N LEU A 5 -30.45 39.67 -16.69
CA LEU A 5 -30.07 38.39 -17.27
C LEU A 5 -28.58 38.01 -17.06
N ILE A 6 -27.84 38.78 -16.28
CA ILE A 6 -26.39 38.62 -16.15
C ILE A 6 -26.00 38.05 -14.75
N LEU A 7 -26.94 37.67 -13.94
CA LEU A 7 -26.67 37.25 -12.55
C LEU A 7 -26.91 35.75 -12.29
N PHE A 8 -26.84 34.92 -13.31
CA PHE A 8 -26.83 33.49 -13.13
C PHE A 8 -25.62 32.84 -13.82
N SER A 9 -24.46 33.47 -13.65
CA SER A 9 -23.19 32.75 -13.86
C SER A 9 -23.00 31.85 -12.66
N PHE A 10 -23.61 30.69 -12.76
CA PHE A 10 -23.47 29.61 -11.83
C PHE A 10 -22.00 29.18 -11.85
N ILE A 11 -21.27 29.60 -10.83
CA ILE A 11 -19.94 29.08 -10.54
C ILE A 11 -20.14 27.59 -10.16
N MET A 12 -20.07 26.73 -11.17
CA MET A 12 -19.82 25.33 -10.95
C MET A 12 -18.39 25.20 -10.43
N THR A 13 -18.22 25.38 -9.14
CA THR A 13 -17.05 24.87 -8.46
C THR A 13 -17.09 23.36 -8.58
N THR A 14 -16.39 22.85 -9.58
CA THR A 14 -16.07 21.43 -9.65
C THR A 14 -15.29 21.08 -8.40
N PHE A 15 -15.98 20.47 -7.45
CA PHE A 15 -15.37 19.80 -6.31
C PHE A 15 -14.60 18.62 -6.90
N SER A 16 -13.35 18.85 -7.28
CA SER A 16 -12.42 17.79 -7.61
C SER A 16 -12.13 17.07 -6.31
N SER A 17 -12.97 16.11 -5.95
CA SER A 17 -12.61 15.09 -5.00
C SER A 17 -11.40 14.40 -5.59
N SER A 18 -10.21 14.73 -5.13
CA SER A 18 -9.03 13.92 -5.36
C SER A 18 -9.30 12.57 -4.71
N LEU A 19 -9.83 11.65 -5.51
CA LEU A 19 -9.80 10.24 -5.19
C LEU A 19 -8.32 9.88 -5.06
N ASN A 20 -7.83 9.79 -3.84
CA ASN A 20 -6.55 9.18 -3.54
C ASN A 20 -6.68 7.69 -3.86
N SER A 21 -6.75 7.36 -5.15
CA SER A 21 -6.47 6.01 -5.59
C SER A 21 -4.97 5.83 -5.42
N ASN A 22 -4.57 5.09 -4.39
CA ASN A 22 -3.19 4.65 -4.32
C ASN A 22 -2.91 3.75 -5.52
N ASP A 23 -1.66 3.68 -5.92
CA ASP A 23 -1.19 3.03 -7.14
C ASP A 23 -1.09 1.49 -7.05
N PHE A 24 -1.55 0.89 -5.96
CA PHE A 24 -1.51 -0.56 -5.76
C PHE A 24 -2.53 -1.27 -6.66
N PRO A 25 -2.08 -2.19 -7.54
CA PRO A 25 -2.99 -3.01 -8.33
C PRO A 25 -3.87 -3.90 -7.45
N THR A 26 -5.08 -4.19 -7.91
CA THR A 26 -6.00 -5.11 -7.22
C THR A 26 -5.37 -6.49 -7.01
N LEU A 27 -4.62 -6.99 -7.98
CA LEU A 27 -3.93 -8.28 -7.86
C LEU A 27 -2.95 -8.28 -6.69
N ALA A 28 -2.11 -7.26 -6.55
CA ALA A 28 -1.16 -7.16 -5.45
C ALA A 28 -1.86 -7.12 -4.08
N ARG A 29 -2.99 -6.42 -3.99
CA ARG A 29 -3.84 -6.42 -2.78
C ARG A 29 -4.40 -7.79 -2.47
N SER A 30 -4.93 -8.47 -3.47
CA SER A 30 -5.50 -9.81 -3.34
C SER A 30 -4.45 -10.84 -2.91
N GLU A 31 -3.26 -10.79 -3.48
CA GLU A 31 -2.14 -11.65 -3.11
C GLU A 31 -1.71 -11.42 -1.65
N PHE A 32 -1.63 -10.16 -1.23
CA PHE A 32 -1.33 -9.84 0.17
C PHE A 32 -2.40 -10.39 1.12
N VAL A 33 -3.66 -10.16 0.84
CA VAL A 33 -4.78 -10.64 1.67
C VAL A 33 -4.76 -12.16 1.76
N PHE A 34 -4.55 -12.84 0.64
CA PHE A 34 -4.44 -14.30 0.60
C PHE A 34 -3.28 -14.81 1.46
N ALA A 35 -2.10 -14.26 1.32
CA ALA A 35 -0.92 -14.63 2.11
C ALA A 35 -1.11 -14.34 3.60
N CYS A 36 -1.66 -13.19 3.94
CA CYS A 36 -1.96 -12.79 5.31
C CYS A 36 -2.95 -13.75 5.98
N MET A 37 -4.03 -14.11 5.28
CA MET A 37 -5.02 -15.08 5.79
C MET A 37 -4.42 -16.48 5.93
N SER A 38 -3.55 -16.88 5.01
CA SER A 38 -2.86 -18.19 5.06
C SER A 38 -1.94 -18.31 6.27
N SER A 39 -1.36 -17.21 6.71
CA SER A 39 -0.47 -17.15 7.89
C SER A 39 -1.21 -16.98 9.22
N ASN A 40 -2.52 -16.71 9.18
CA ASN A 40 -3.35 -16.50 10.35
C ASN A 40 -4.53 -17.49 10.33
N GLN A 41 -5.75 -16.98 10.20
CA GLN A 41 -6.96 -17.79 10.08
C GLN A 41 -7.72 -17.38 8.82
N SER A 42 -8.15 -18.37 8.04
CA SER A 42 -8.90 -18.14 6.81
C SER A 42 -10.40 -17.96 7.12
N ASN A 43 -10.72 -16.88 7.80
CA ASN A 43 -12.09 -16.49 8.13
C ASN A 43 -12.36 -15.03 7.77
N ARG A 44 -13.63 -14.62 7.89
CA ARG A 44 -14.08 -13.29 7.50
C ARG A 44 -13.44 -12.16 8.34
N ASP A 45 -13.19 -12.40 9.62
CA ASP A 45 -12.57 -11.42 10.51
C ASP A 45 -11.14 -11.13 10.07
N PHE A 46 -10.34 -12.17 9.82
CA PHE A 46 -8.99 -12.00 9.29
C PHE A 46 -8.97 -11.46 7.85
N MET A 47 -9.95 -11.78 7.03
CA MET A 47 -10.09 -11.14 5.71
C MET A 47 -10.21 -9.63 5.85
N ALA A 48 -11.04 -9.14 6.77
CA ALA A 48 -11.19 -7.72 7.02
C ALA A 48 -9.90 -7.08 7.56
N LYS A 49 -9.24 -7.72 8.52
CA LYS A 49 -7.97 -7.26 9.09
C LYS A 49 -6.85 -7.22 8.05
N CYS A 50 -6.70 -8.27 7.26
CA CYS A 50 -5.70 -8.33 6.18
C CYS A 50 -5.96 -7.31 5.08
N SER A 51 -7.23 -7.05 4.75
CA SER A 51 -7.62 -6.00 3.81
C SER A 51 -7.29 -4.61 4.35
N CYS A 52 -7.59 -4.36 5.62
CA CYS A 52 -7.18 -3.14 6.31
C CYS A 52 -5.66 -2.96 6.26
N ALA A 53 -4.90 -4.01 6.53
CA ALA A 53 -3.45 -3.95 6.58
C ALA A 53 -2.82 -3.53 5.25
N ILE A 54 -3.25 -4.11 4.13
CA ILE A 54 -2.71 -3.70 2.82
C ILE A 54 -3.13 -2.29 2.44
N ASP A 55 -4.33 -1.85 2.83
CA ASP A 55 -4.77 -0.47 2.60
C ASP A 55 -3.90 0.52 3.40
N GLU A 56 -3.56 0.20 4.64
CA GLU A 56 -2.67 1.02 5.46
C GLU A 56 -1.22 1.05 4.95
N ILE A 57 -0.71 -0.07 4.45
CA ILE A 57 0.59 -0.13 3.79
C ILE A 57 0.59 0.76 2.54
N ALA A 58 -0.43 0.65 1.71
CA ALA A 58 -0.57 1.41 0.47
C ALA A 58 -0.67 2.93 0.67
N LYS A 59 -1.08 3.39 1.83
CA LYS A 59 -1.04 4.82 2.19
C LYS A 59 0.36 5.33 2.49
N ARG A 60 1.29 4.45 2.85
CA ARG A 60 2.61 4.81 3.39
C ARG A 60 3.76 4.63 2.41
N ILE A 61 3.63 3.71 1.47
CA ILE A 61 4.65 3.46 0.45
C ILE A 61 4.01 3.35 -0.93
N LYS A 62 4.78 3.69 -1.96
CA LYS A 62 4.37 3.52 -3.36
C LYS A 62 4.43 2.06 -3.76
N TYR A 63 3.59 1.64 -4.70
CA TYR A 63 3.58 0.26 -5.17
C TYR A 63 4.93 -0.20 -5.70
N GLU A 64 5.64 0.65 -6.44
CA GLU A 64 6.98 0.31 -6.94
C GLU A 64 7.96 -0.02 -5.80
N GLU A 65 7.96 0.77 -4.73
CA GLU A 65 8.80 0.51 -3.55
C GLU A 65 8.39 -0.77 -2.84
N TYR A 66 7.08 -1.00 -2.71
CA TYR A 66 6.52 -2.24 -2.16
C TYR A 66 6.95 -3.46 -2.98
N ALA A 67 6.79 -3.43 -4.30
CA ALA A 67 7.15 -4.53 -5.18
C ALA A 67 8.65 -4.85 -5.14
N GLN A 68 9.49 -3.83 -5.08
CA GLN A 68 10.94 -4.01 -4.91
C GLN A 68 11.30 -4.62 -3.56
N ALA A 69 10.68 -4.15 -2.48
CA ALA A 69 10.91 -4.70 -1.15
C ALA A 69 10.43 -6.15 -1.02
N GLU A 70 9.29 -6.49 -1.61
CA GLU A 70 8.79 -7.87 -1.68
C GLU A 70 9.76 -8.80 -2.43
N ALA A 71 10.32 -8.34 -3.55
CA ALA A 71 11.32 -9.09 -4.29
C ALA A 71 12.60 -9.31 -3.46
N ILE A 72 13.05 -8.29 -2.75
CA ILE A 72 14.20 -8.37 -1.83
C ILE A 72 13.91 -9.36 -0.69
N ALA A 73 12.72 -9.30 -0.10
CA ALA A 73 12.31 -10.20 0.98
C ALA A 73 12.38 -11.67 0.56
N ARG A 74 11.93 -11.98 -0.65
CA ARG A 74 12.00 -13.35 -1.19
C ARG A 74 13.44 -13.84 -1.36
N LEU A 75 14.36 -12.96 -1.76
CA LEU A 75 15.79 -13.27 -1.84
C LEU A 75 16.40 -13.51 -0.45
N TRP A 76 15.94 -12.79 0.57
CA TRP A 76 16.42 -12.96 1.94
C TRP A 76 15.98 -14.28 2.55
N GLU A 77 14.79 -14.75 2.22
CA GLU A 77 14.28 -16.04 2.70
C GLU A 77 15.07 -17.23 2.15
N GLY A 78 15.59 -17.14 0.93
CA GLY A 78 16.39 -18.18 0.28
C GLY A 78 17.91 -18.03 0.44
N ALA A 79 18.39 -17.24 1.42
CA ALA A 79 19.75 -16.74 1.49
C ALA A 79 20.85 -17.79 1.44
N SER A 80 21.60 -17.80 0.34
CA SER A 80 22.98 -18.30 0.24
C SER A 80 23.97 -17.31 0.87
N PRO A 81 25.25 -17.68 1.16
CA PRO A 81 26.25 -16.73 1.66
C PRO A 81 26.44 -15.48 0.80
N ARG A 82 26.22 -15.58 -0.52
CA ARG A 82 26.27 -14.45 -1.44
C ARG A 82 25.08 -13.52 -1.30
N GLU A 83 23.90 -14.08 -1.04
CA GLU A 83 22.67 -13.33 -0.79
C GLU A 83 22.66 -12.66 0.59
N GLU A 84 23.34 -13.27 1.57
CA GLU A 84 23.56 -12.66 2.88
C GLU A 84 24.34 -11.34 2.78
N ALA A 85 25.34 -11.27 1.90
CA ALA A 85 26.06 -10.05 1.61
C ALA A 85 25.16 -8.97 0.97
N PHE A 86 24.15 -9.37 0.19
CA PHE A 86 23.17 -8.47 -0.42
C PHE A 86 22.28 -7.76 0.60
N LYS A 87 21.98 -8.39 1.74
CA LYS A 87 21.21 -7.78 2.83
C LYS A 87 21.86 -6.53 3.41
N SER A 88 23.17 -6.41 3.31
CA SER A 88 23.93 -5.26 3.79
C SER A 88 24.07 -4.11 2.78
N VAL A 89 23.62 -4.29 1.55
CA VAL A 89 23.63 -3.22 0.54
C VAL A 89 22.62 -2.14 0.92
N GLY A 90 23.07 -0.88 0.97
CA GLY A 90 22.28 0.25 1.52
C GLY A 90 20.90 0.40 0.90
N LEU A 91 20.73 0.22 -0.42
CA LEU A 91 19.43 0.31 -1.08
C LEU A 91 18.47 -0.80 -0.65
N SER A 92 18.95 -2.05 -0.54
CA SER A 92 18.15 -3.18 -0.05
C SER A 92 17.67 -2.94 1.37
N LYS A 93 18.57 -2.48 2.24
CA LYS A 93 18.23 -2.17 3.63
C LYS A 93 17.20 -1.04 3.71
N GLU A 94 17.40 0.04 2.96
CA GLU A 94 16.45 1.16 2.92
C GLU A 94 15.05 0.72 2.49
N ARG A 95 14.95 -0.08 1.43
CA ARG A 95 13.67 -0.61 0.93
C ARG A 95 12.97 -1.48 1.95
N MET A 96 13.71 -2.35 2.60
CA MET A 96 13.17 -3.24 3.63
C MET A 96 12.75 -2.46 4.88
N ASP A 97 13.50 -1.47 5.31
CA ASP A 97 13.14 -0.62 6.44
C ASP A 97 11.84 0.14 6.17
N LYS A 98 11.63 0.66 4.97
CA LYS A 98 10.34 1.28 4.58
C LYS A 98 9.19 0.30 4.65
N LEU A 99 9.36 -0.90 4.11
CA LEU A 99 8.34 -1.93 4.15
C LEU A 99 8.00 -2.33 5.59
N PHE A 100 8.99 -2.61 6.41
CA PHE A 100 8.79 -3.01 7.81
C PHE A 100 8.08 -1.93 8.64
N ARG A 101 8.40 -0.66 8.42
CA ARG A 101 7.70 0.46 9.09
C ARG A 101 6.24 0.55 8.66
N ALA A 102 5.97 0.38 7.37
CA ALA A 102 4.61 0.38 6.85
C ALA A 102 3.80 -0.80 7.40
N GLN A 103 4.40 -1.99 7.46
CA GLN A 103 3.77 -3.19 8.04
C GLN A 103 3.50 -3.02 9.54
N ALA A 104 4.48 -2.55 10.32
CA ALA A 104 4.31 -2.32 11.75
C ALA A 104 3.18 -1.32 12.04
N ALA A 105 3.11 -0.22 11.27
CA ALA A 105 2.03 0.75 11.39
C ALA A 105 0.67 0.14 11.03
N SER A 106 0.61 -0.71 10.02
CA SER A 106 -0.63 -1.40 9.63
C SER A 106 -1.11 -2.40 10.70
N GLU A 107 -0.19 -3.08 11.35
CA GLU A 107 -0.53 -3.99 12.46
C GLU A 107 -1.18 -3.23 13.62
N LEU A 108 -0.62 -2.08 13.99
CA LEU A 108 -1.18 -1.25 15.05
C LEU A 108 -2.59 -0.71 14.72
N GLU A 109 -2.88 -0.47 13.45
CA GLU A 109 -4.18 0.07 13.02
C GLU A 109 -5.24 -1.02 12.82
N CYS A 110 -4.84 -2.23 12.44
CA CYS A 110 -5.76 -3.24 11.92
C CYS A 110 -5.92 -4.47 12.83
N PHE A 111 -5.02 -4.69 13.77
CA PHE A 111 -5.01 -5.86 14.66
C PHE A 111 -5.03 -5.46 16.13
#